data_be30c6e638e0c45fb6b06ffb3c0efebf
#
_entry.id   be30c6e638e0c45fb6b06ffb3c0efebf
#
_cell.length_a   1.000
_cell.length_b   1.000
_cell.length_c   1.000
_cell.angle_alpha   90.00
_cell.angle_beta   90.00
_cell.angle_gamma   90.00
#
_symmetry.space_group_name_H-M   'P 1'
#
loop_
_entity.id
_entity.type
_entity.pdbx_description
1 polymer ?
#
loop_
_entity_poly.entity_id
_entity_poly.type
_entity_poly.pdbx_seq_one_letter_code
_entity_poly.pdbx_strand_id
1 'polypeptide(L)'
;MMIDQMKNDMRPATSCHCEGSQRMDCPKQSLRSPRPCGARDDGERLLKSRRASFGRGLTIALAISGSILLAAIPSAKAADSLEKAVGRIPVQAGGRTKPFASFAKESVLFVTGKTSFEGEDPTTLVWRWIAQPEIWSAKPILPVTHLRLRKHFESDLVRNRISPVLVLNDLEFKKIVNEAQIKESQEKRISQLEKKQIELYHRARLFEETAHGRMPGFIPHPGDPKISWLPLEALLSREGLEIAQNLYPKSELEQTASSLGLLLDHLRGGDFGQSYLAGERFAQSIEHVLLSRDIFLDQNAMNLEFLYLKLRPFQLAWILYLLSIIIWLAPNRQKKVTWVALALFVAGFAVHSFGFVLRMLIAGRPPVTNMYESIVWVSWGAAFFSLLFWIFFRSNLLPAVAACVATLTLIIAESCPTFLDSSISPLSPVLRSNYWLTIHVLTITLGYGAFLLNWGIAHALLYCLAFRKKRELVEHLTQYLYRSLQVGVILLASGTILGGVWAAESWGRFWGWDPKETWALIAVLAYLAVLHSRTAGWLDAFGVAFWSAVSFLTVLMAWYGVNFVLGAGLHSYGFGGGGLPYVLAFVVTDILAIVWLARRFKTVSPHH
;
A
#
# COMPACT_ATOMS: atom_id res chain seq x y z
N MET A 1 -6.00 41.86 25.03
CA MET A 1 -6.92 43.02 25.04
C MET A 1 -7.74 42.98 23.75
N MET A 2 -8.64 42.00 23.64
CA MET A 2 -9.72 41.88 22.62
C MET A 2 -10.44 40.53 22.74
N ILE A 3 -10.83 40.18 23.97
CA ILE A 3 -11.66 38.99 24.28
C ILE A 3 -12.67 39.36 25.37
N ASP A 4 -13.42 40.47 25.17
CA ASP A 4 -14.47 40.86 26.14
C ASP A 4 -15.60 41.70 25.51
N GLN A 5 -16.03 41.32 24.29
CA GLN A 5 -17.18 42.01 23.65
C GLN A 5 -18.03 41.06 22.81
N MET A 6 -18.44 39.92 23.37
CA MET A 6 -19.49 39.07 22.75
C MET A 6 -20.27 38.27 23.82
N LYS A 7 -20.75 38.98 24.82
CA LYS A 7 -21.76 38.44 25.78
C LYS A 7 -22.75 39.54 26.09
N ASN A 8 -23.65 39.79 25.19
CA ASN A 8 -24.95 40.48 25.47
C ASN A 8 -25.68 40.60 24.15
N ASP A 9 -26.56 39.67 23.86
CA ASP A 9 -27.77 39.85 23.08
C ASP A 9 -28.43 38.47 22.87
N MET A 10 -29.15 38.03 23.88
CA MET A 10 -30.26 37.09 23.78
C MET A 10 -31.20 37.31 24.94
N ARG A 11 -32.23 38.09 24.74
CA ARG A 11 -33.46 38.06 25.54
C ARG A 11 -34.64 37.63 24.69
N PRO A 12 -35.61 36.86 25.22
CA PRO A 12 -36.68 36.24 24.45
C PRO A 12 -37.83 37.20 24.22
N ALA A 13 -38.42 37.11 23.04
CA ALA A 13 -39.64 37.85 22.69
C ALA A 13 -40.88 37.13 23.22
N THR A 14 -41.65 37.85 23.98
CA THR A 14 -42.95 37.56 24.57
C THR A 14 -44.07 37.70 23.56
N SER A 15 -45.05 36.78 23.67
CA SER A 15 -46.50 36.90 23.51
C SER A 15 -47.09 37.78 22.41
N CYS A 16 -47.82 37.17 21.48
CA CYS A 16 -48.89 37.81 20.72
C CYS A 16 -50.26 37.42 21.30
N HIS A 17 -51.00 38.43 21.77
CA HIS A 17 -52.43 38.42 22.01
C HIS A 17 -53.18 38.44 20.66
N CYS A 18 -54.25 37.68 20.55
CA CYS A 18 -55.31 37.91 19.60
C CYS A 18 -56.66 37.84 20.35
N GLU A 19 -57.29 39.03 20.49
CA GLU A 19 -58.71 39.18 20.79
C GLU A 19 -59.53 39.10 19.50
N GLY A 20 -60.75 38.61 19.62
CA GLY A 20 -61.78 38.87 18.60
C GLY A 20 -62.80 37.76 18.37
N SER A 21 -63.74 37.68 19.27
CA SER A 21 -65.13 37.20 19.17
C SER A 21 -65.70 36.75 17.82
N GLN A 22 -66.34 35.59 17.79
CA GLN A 22 -67.79 35.44 17.46
C GLN A 22 -68.26 34.00 17.78
N ARG A 23 -69.38 33.90 18.50
CA ARG A 23 -70.09 32.66 18.84
C ARG A 23 -70.84 32.17 17.61
N MET A 24 -70.80 30.87 17.35
CA MET A 24 -71.91 30.15 16.72
C MET A 24 -72.07 28.77 17.38
N ASP A 25 -73.34 28.50 17.72
CA ASP A 25 -73.77 27.29 18.40
C ASP A 25 -73.62 26.04 17.53
N CYS A 26 -73.23 24.93 18.17
CA CYS A 26 -73.36 23.62 17.62
C CYS A 26 -73.72 22.58 18.69
N PRO A 27 -74.55 21.59 18.36
CA PRO A 27 -75.27 20.81 19.36
C PRO A 27 -74.43 19.66 19.94
N LYS A 28 -74.79 19.29 21.16
CA LYS A 28 -74.22 18.21 21.98
C LYS A 28 -74.33 16.83 21.30
N GLN A 29 -73.22 16.21 21.04
CA GLN A 29 -73.14 14.75 20.86
C GLN A 29 -72.12 14.15 21.84
N SER A 30 -72.50 13.00 22.36
CA SER A 30 -71.99 12.22 23.48
C SER A 30 -70.48 11.98 23.49
N LEU A 31 -69.89 12.22 24.66
CA LEU A 31 -68.56 11.80 25.08
C LEU A 31 -68.36 10.28 24.99
N ARG A 32 -67.51 9.86 24.03
CA ARG A 32 -66.73 8.61 24.18
C ARG A 32 -65.27 8.98 24.27
N SER A 33 -64.62 8.57 25.34
CA SER A 33 -63.20 8.75 25.62
C SER A 33 -62.29 8.19 24.51
N PRO A 34 -61.25 8.91 24.03
CA PRO A 34 -60.30 8.38 23.10
C PRO A 34 -59.33 7.41 23.84
N ARG A 35 -59.20 6.18 23.29
CA ARG A 35 -58.14 5.23 23.68
C ARG A 35 -56.78 5.84 23.28
N PRO A 36 -55.73 5.68 24.08
CA PRO A 36 -54.39 6.16 23.68
C PRO A 36 -53.84 5.33 22.51
N CYS A 37 -53.42 6.05 21.47
CA CYS A 37 -52.81 5.50 20.26
C CYS A 37 -51.45 4.87 20.58
N GLY A 38 -51.34 3.56 20.52
CA GLY A 38 -50.12 2.76 20.84
C GLY A 38 -48.96 2.84 19.83
N ALA A 39 -48.87 3.95 19.07
CA ALA A 39 -47.88 4.08 17.97
C ALA A 39 -46.49 4.56 18.39
N ARG A 40 -46.30 5.01 19.66
CA ARG A 40 -44.98 5.46 20.14
C ARG A 40 -44.07 4.33 20.71
N ASP A 41 -44.67 3.27 21.22
CA ASP A 41 -43.93 2.20 21.89
C ASP A 41 -43.28 1.19 20.91
N ASP A 42 -43.88 1.03 19.73
CA ASP A 42 -43.35 0.09 18.71
C ASP A 42 -42.10 0.63 18.00
N GLY A 43 -41.96 1.94 17.85
CA GLY A 43 -40.76 2.57 17.29
C GLY A 43 -39.53 2.45 18.20
N GLU A 44 -39.71 2.63 19.51
CA GLU A 44 -38.63 2.47 20.49
C GLU A 44 -38.22 1.00 20.69
N ARG A 45 -39.18 0.08 20.68
CA ARG A 45 -38.90 -1.37 20.76
C ARG A 45 -38.17 -1.85 19.50
N LEU A 46 -38.54 -1.39 18.31
CA LEU A 46 -37.83 -1.68 17.06
C LEU A 46 -36.41 -1.08 17.06
N LEU A 47 -36.21 0.12 17.58
CA LEU A 47 -34.88 0.73 17.71
C LEU A 47 -34.00 0.03 18.74
N LYS A 48 -34.56 -0.37 19.89
CA LYS A 48 -33.86 -1.14 20.93
C LYS A 48 -33.51 -2.57 20.45
N SER A 49 -34.43 -3.26 19.75
CA SER A 49 -34.14 -4.58 19.18
C SER A 49 -33.11 -4.51 18.05
N ARG A 50 -33.13 -3.47 17.22
CA ARG A 50 -32.12 -3.24 16.18
C ARG A 50 -30.74 -2.90 16.76
N ARG A 51 -30.68 -2.09 17.84
CA ARG A 51 -29.41 -1.82 18.56
C ARG A 51 -28.85 -3.05 19.23
N ALA A 52 -29.66 -3.89 19.87
CA ALA A 52 -29.23 -5.13 20.54
C ALA A 52 -28.78 -6.22 19.53
N SER A 53 -29.40 -6.30 18.35
CA SER A 53 -28.98 -7.21 17.28
C SER A 53 -27.68 -6.72 16.59
N PHE A 54 -27.50 -5.41 16.52
CA PHE A 54 -26.29 -4.79 15.96
C PHE A 54 -25.08 -5.02 16.88
N GLY A 55 -25.21 -4.75 18.18
CA GLY A 55 -24.13 -5.00 19.14
C GLY A 55 -23.65 -6.45 19.10
N ARG A 56 -24.59 -7.42 19.07
CA ARG A 56 -24.27 -8.85 18.95
C ARG A 56 -23.61 -9.21 17.61
N GLY A 57 -24.08 -8.66 16.48
CA GLY A 57 -23.46 -8.89 15.18
C GLY A 57 -22.05 -8.35 15.08
N LEU A 58 -21.79 -7.14 15.60
CA LEU A 58 -20.47 -6.53 15.63
C LEU A 58 -19.51 -7.31 16.56
N THR A 59 -19.98 -7.73 17.73
CA THR A 59 -19.19 -8.55 18.67
C THR A 59 -18.81 -9.90 18.06
N ILE A 60 -19.75 -10.57 17.37
CA ILE A 60 -19.46 -11.81 16.64
C ILE A 60 -18.48 -11.57 15.49
N ALA A 61 -18.64 -10.50 14.73
CA ALA A 61 -17.71 -10.15 13.66
C ALA A 61 -16.30 -9.88 14.21
N LEU A 62 -16.16 -9.12 15.29
CA LEU A 62 -14.89 -8.86 15.96
C LEU A 62 -14.27 -10.12 16.59
N ALA A 63 -15.09 -11.00 17.19
CA ALA A 63 -14.61 -12.26 17.75
C ALA A 63 -14.12 -13.22 16.65
N ILE A 64 -14.85 -13.35 15.53
CA ILE A 64 -14.41 -14.14 14.36
C ILE A 64 -13.15 -13.53 13.76
N SER A 65 -13.07 -12.20 13.64
CA SER A 65 -11.89 -11.49 13.14
C SER A 65 -10.67 -11.75 14.03
N GLY A 66 -10.83 -11.68 15.35
CA GLY A 66 -9.78 -12.01 16.31
C GLY A 66 -9.32 -13.47 16.23
N SER A 67 -10.27 -14.40 16.08
CA SER A 67 -9.95 -15.83 15.94
C SER A 67 -9.24 -16.15 14.61
N ILE A 68 -9.63 -15.50 13.51
CA ILE A 68 -8.97 -15.64 12.22
C ILE A 68 -7.56 -15.02 12.27
N LEU A 69 -7.39 -13.87 12.95
CA LEU A 69 -6.09 -13.24 13.16
C LEU A 69 -5.16 -14.15 13.95
N LEU A 70 -5.66 -14.77 15.03
CA LEU A 70 -4.91 -15.73 15.85
C LEU A 70 -4.60 -17.04 15.08
N ALA A 71 -5.52 -17.52 14.24
CA ALA A 71 -5.31 -18.71 13.41
C ALA A 71 -4.38 -18.45 12.21
N ALA A 72 -4.28 -17.21 11.75
CA ALA A 72 -3.38 -16.80 10.68
C ALA A 72 -1.93 -16.60 11.14
N ILE A 73 -1.65 -16.59 12.45
CA ILE A 73 -0.31 -16.72 12.98
C ILE A 73 0.14 -18.14 12.61
N PRO A 74 1.13 -18.31 11.72
CA PRO A 74 1.53 -19.65 11.30
C PRO A 74 1.96 -20.44 12.54
N SER A 75 1.13 -21.40 12.94
CA SER A 75 1.53 -22.49 13.81
C SER A 75 2.40 -23.42 12.97
N ALA A 76 3.51 -22.88 12.50
CA ALA A 76 4.49 -23.68 11.79
C ALA A 76 5.28 -24.46 12.84
N LYS A 77 5.06 -25.78 12.88
CA LYS A 77 6.19 -26.69 12.96
C LYS A 77 6.97 -26.47 11.64
N ALA A 78 7.55 -25.29 11.48
CA ALA A 78 8.52 -25.02 10.44
C ALA A 78 9.72 -25.85 10.82
N ALA A 79 10.14 -26.75 9.95
CA ALA A 79 11.47 -27.33 9.97
C ALA A 79 12.48 -26.20 10.24
N ASP A 80 13.52 -26.47 10.97
CA ASP A 80 14.57 -25.52 11.30
C ASP A 80 15.15 -24.97 10.00
N SER A 81 14.67 -23.80 9.61
CA SER A 81 15.05 -23.14 8.36
C SER A 81 16.15 -22.14 8.65
N LEU A 82 17.11 -22.02 7.74
CA LEU A 82 18.20 -21.06 7.87
C LEU A 82 17.68 -19.62 8.09
N GLU A 83 16.55 -19.28 7.47
CA GLU A 83 15.86 -17.98 7.71
C GLU A 83 15.55 -17.73 9.18
N LYS A 84 15.17 -18.77 9.93
CA LYS A 84 14.87 -18.65 11.36
C LYS A 84 16.11 -18.35 12.19
N ALA A 85 17.25 -18.96 11.82
CA ALA A 85 18.54 -18.78 12.50
C ALA A 85 19.14 -17.39 12.21
N VAL A 86 19.26 -17.02 10.95
CA VAL A 86 20.05 -15.84 10.53
C VAL A 86 19.21 -14.67 10.00
N GLY A 87 17.92 -14.88 9.76
CA GLY A 87 17.07 -13.84 9.16
C GLY A 87 16.83 -12.61 10.04
N ARG A 88 17.03 -12.74 11.35
CA ARG A 88 16.89 -11.64 12.32
C ARG A 88 18.20 -10.87 12.56
N ILE A 89 19.33 -11.33 12.05
CA ILE A 89 20.61 -10.63 12.20
C ILE A 89 20.42 -9.19 11.70
N PRO A 90 20.76 -8.17 12.54
CA PRO A 90 20.70 -6.80 12.11
C PRO A 90 21.76 -6.52 11.07
N VAL A 91 21.39 -5.84 10.00
CA VAL A 91 22.30 -5.43 8.93
C VAL A 91 22.03 -4.00 8.51
N GLN A 92 23.07 -3.31 8.07
CA GLN A 92 22.94 -1.97 7.51
C GLN A 92 22.95 -2.03 5.99
N ALA A 93 21.86 -1.62 5.37
CA ALA A 93 21.77 -1.53 3.92
C ALA A 93 20.73 -0.50 3.49
N GLY A 94 20.99 0.21 2.38
CA GLY A 94 20.08 1.21 1.84
C GLY A 94 19.79 2.37 2.80
N GLY A 95 20.80 2.77 3.60
CA GLY A 95 20.73 3.91 4.51
C GLY A 95 19.96 3.66 5.83
N ARG A 96 19.65 2.41 6.18
CA ARG A 96 19.04 2.04 7.46
C ARG A 96 19.49 0.68 7.97
N THR A 97 19.25 0.45 9.26
CA THR A 97 19.35 -0.88 9.86
C THR A 97 18.05 -1.65 9.64
N LYS A 98 18.16 -2.93 9.27
CA LYS A 98 17.04 -3.83 8.98
C LYS A 98 17.42 -5.29 9.28
N PRO A 99 16.44 -6.22 9.45
CA PRO A 99 16.73 -7.64 9.51
C PRO A 99 17.37 -8.15 8.21
N PHE A 100 18.29 -9.10 8.30
CA PHE A 100 18.89 -9.72 7.12
C PHE A 100 17.84 -10.29 6.15
N ALA A 101 16.74 -10.84 6.65
CA ALA A 101 15.63 -11.33 5.82
C ALA A 101 15.02 -10.24 4.92
N SER A 102 14.94 -8.98 5.40
CA SER A 102 14.50 -7.83 4.59
C SER A 102 15.49 -7.53 3.47
N PHE A 103 16.78 -7.45 3.80
CA PHE A 103 17.85 -7.26 2.82
C PHE A 103 17.85 -8.37 1.77
N ALA A 104 17.76 -9.63 2.20
CA ALA A 104 17.75 -10.79 1.31
C ALA A 104 16.56 -10.75 0.34
N LYS A 105 15.36 -10.45 0.84
CA LYS A 105 14.16 -10.32 -0.01
C LYS A 105 14.30 -9.21 -1.04
N GLU A 106 14.79 -8.05 -0.64
CA GLU A 106 15.04 -6.91 -1.53
C GLU A 106 16.10 -7.23 -2.59
N SER A 107 17.22 -7.84 -2.18
CA SER A 107 18.32 -8.20 -3.07
C SER A 107 17.93 -9.28 -4.08
N VAL A 108 17.25 -10.34 -3.65
CA VAL A 108 16.77 -11.40 -4.54
C VAL A 108 15.77 -10.85 -5.54
N LEU A 109 14.82 -10.02 -5.10
CA LEU A 109 13.86 -9.38 -5.99
C LEU A 109 14.54 -8.47 -7.01
N PHE A 110 15.48 -7.64 -6.58
CA PHE A 110 16.19 -6.73 -7.47
C PHE A 110 17.05 -7.51 -8.48
N VAL A 111 17.85 -8.46 -8.03
CA VAL A 111 18.77 -9.23 -8.87
C VAL A 111 17.99 -10.13 -9.82
N THR A 112 17.08 -10.95 -9.31
CA THR A 112 16.41 -12.00 -10.11
C THR A 112 15.09 -11.56 -10.73
N GLY A 113 14.51 -10.44 -10.31
CA GLY A 113 13.16 -9.99 -10.69
C GLY A 113 12.05 -10.88 -10.12
N LYS A 114 12.33 -11.73 -9.12
CA LYS A 114 11.38 -12.64 -8.48
C LYS A 114 11.50 -12.57 -6.97
N THR A 115 10.41 -12.84 -6.26
CA THR A 115 10.37 -12.89 -4.79
C THR A 115 10.99 -14.16 -4.20
N SER A 116 11.19 -15.20 -5.01
CA SER A 116 11.93 -16.44 -4.73
C SER A 116 12.54 -16.94 -6.02
N PHE A 117 13.64 -17.71 -5.95
CA PHE A 117 14.30 -18.22 -7.13
C PHE A 117 14.69 -19.70 -6.92
N GLU A 118 14.47 -20.55 -7.92
CA GLU A 118 14.67 -22.01 -7.85
C GLU A 118 13.96 -22.71 -6.66
N GLY A 119 12.85 -22.13 -6.16
CA GLY A 119 12.10 -22.67 -5.04
C GLY A 119 12.68 -22.37 -3.65
N GLU A 120 13.81 -21.66 -3.59
CA GLU A 120 14.44 -21.28 -2.33
C GLU A 120 13.89 -19.97 -1.76
N ASP A 121 13.90 -19.87 -0.44
CA ASP A 121 13.61 -18.61 0.23
C ASP A 121 14.76 -17.61 0.03
N PRO A 122 14.48 -16.29 0.05
CA PRO A 122 15.49 -15.28 -0.22
C PRO A 122 16.68 -15.31 0.75
N THR A 123 16.45 -15.62 2.02
CA THR A 123 17.50 -15.65 3.05
C THR A 123 18.50 -16.76 2.75
N THR A 124 18.02 -17.96 2.52
CA THR A 124 18.85 -19.12 2.15
C THR A 124 19.59 -18.87 0.83
N LEU A 125 18.89 -18.30 -0.15
CA LEU A 125 19.48 -18.02 -1.46
C LEU A 125 20.64 -17.03 -1.37
N VAL A 126 20.53 -15.95 -0.61
CA VAL A 126 21.62 -14.97 -0.45
C VAL A 126 22.81 -15.59 0.29
N TRP A 127 22.57 -16.38 1.33
CA TRP A 127 23.66 -17.10 1.99
C TRP A 127 24.36 -18.09 1.06
N ARG A 128 23.66 -18.73 0.13
CA ARG A 128 24.25 -19.56 -0.91
C ARG A 128 25.05 -18.76 -1.93
N TRP A 129 24.65 -17.54 -2.26
CA TRP A 129 25.46 -16.64 -3.08
C TRP A 129 26.80 -16.36 -2.42
N ILE A 130 26.79 -16.09 -1.10
CA ILE A 130 28.00 -15.82 -0.32
C ILE A 130 28.86 -17.08 -0.16
N ALA A 131 28.26 -18.25 0.06
CA ALA A 131 28.97 -19.49 0.22
C ALA A 131 29.60 -20.02 -1.08
N GLN A 132 28.96 -19.79 -2.23
CA GLN A 132 29.31 -20.34 -3.54
C GLN A 132 29.30 -19.27 -4.64
N PRO A 133 30.06 -18.17 -4.52
CA PRO A 133 29.98 -17.02 -5.42
C PRO A 133 30.23 -17.38 -6.88
N GLU A 134 31.22 -18.23 -7.15
CA GLU A 134 31.59 -18.63 -8.51
C GLU A 134 30.48 -19.42 -9.20
N ILE A 135 29.83 -20.34 -8.49
CA ILE A 135 28.74 -21.15 -9.03
C ILE A 135 27.57 -20.25 -9.42
N TRP A 136 27.20 -19.31 -8.54
CA TRP A 136 26.06 -18.42 -8.77
C TRP A 136 26.36 -17.30 -9.76
N SER A 137 27.63 -16.86 -9.86
CA SER A 137 28.03 -15.88 -10.88
C SER A 137 27.89 -16.39 -12.31
N ALA A 138 28.09 -17.70 -12.50
CA ALA A 138 27.95 -18.38 -13.79
C ALA A 138 26.49 -18.75 -14.14
N LYS A 139 25.57 -18.76 -13.16
CA LYS A 139 24.15 -19.08 -13.41
C LYS A 139 23.42 -17.91 -14.06
N PRO A 140 22.48 -18.17 -15.01
CA PRO A 140 21.67 -17.14 -15.66
C PRO A 140 20.54 -16.65 -14.73
N ILE A 141 20.87 -15.81 -13.76
CA ILE A 141 19.93 -15.30 -12.74
C ILE A 141 19.35 -13.91 -13.08
N LEU A 142 20.04 -13.10 -13.91
CA LEU A 142 19.64 -11.73 -14.23
C LEU A 142 18.64 -11.69 -15.37
N PRO A 143 17.44 -11.12 -15.21
CA PRO A 143 16.45 -11.02 -16.29
C PRO A 143 16.82 -9.91 -17.30
N VAL A 144 16.79 -10.22 -18.58
CA VAL A 144 16.96 -9.26 -19.68
C VAL A 144 15.61 -8.99 -20.33
N THR A 145 15.00 -7.85 -19.99
CA THR A 145 13.62 -7.53 -20.40
C THR A 145 13.51 -6.74 -21.70
N HIS A 146 14.52 -5.93 -22.04
CA HIS A 146 14.48 -5.05 -23.21
C HIS A 146 14.97 -5.76 -24.50
N LEU A 147 14.21 -5.61 -25.60
CA LEU A 147 14.48 -6.35 -26.85
C LEU A 147 15.88 -6.08 -27.43
N ARG A 148 16.35 -4.83 -27.43
CA ARG A 148 17.70 -4.50 -27.92
C ARG A 148 18.82 -5.06 -27.05
N LEU A 149 18.61 -5.12 -25.73
CA LEU A 149 19.55 -5.80 -24.80
C LEU A 149 19.60 -7.32 -25.05
N ARG A 150 18.46 -7.93 -25.36
CA ARG A 150 18.43 -9.35 -25.75
C ARG A 150 19.23 -9.62 -27.01
N LYS A 151 19.20 -8.71 -27.98
CA LYS A 151 20.00 -8.83 -29.20
C LYS A 151 21.50 -8.68 -28.91
N HIS A 152 21.88 -7.79 -27.99
CA HIS A 152 23.29 -7.61 -27.60
C HIS A 152 23.89 -8.87 -26.97
N PHE A 153 23.13 -9.58 -26.15
CA PHE A 153 23.55 -10.80 -25.44
C PHE A 153 22.95 -12.09 -26.04
N GLU A 154 22.54 -12.10 -27.31
CA GLU A 154 21.73 -13.19 -27.89
C GLU A 154 22.34 -14.58 -27.72
N SER A 155 23.66 -14.70 -27.87
CA SER A 155 24.40 -15.96 -27.69
C SER A 155 24.43 -16.46 -26.23
N ASP A 156 24.28 -15.57 -25.26
CA ASP A 156 24.54 -15.84 -23.84
C ASP A 156 23.24 -15.99 -23.03
N LEU A 157 22.07 -15.78 -23.69
CA LEU A 157 20.79 -15.80 -23.01
C LEU A 157 20.24 -17.21 -22.84
N VAL A 158 19.92 -17.56 -21.59
CA VAL A 158 19.15 -18.75 -21.24
C VAL A 158 17.76 -18.32 -20.72
N ARG A 159 16.69 -18.62 -21.47
CA ARG A 159 15.30 -18.24 -21.12
C ARG A 159 15.15 -16.75 -20.78
N ASN A 160 15.76 -15.88 -21.60
CA ASN A 160 15.80 -14.41 -21.40
C ASN A 160 16.52 -13.98 -20.09
N ARG A 161 17.44 -14.78 -19.60
CA ARG A 161 18.30 -14.48 -18.46
C ARG A 161 19.76 -14.60 -18.84
N ILE A 162 20.62 -13.84 -18.17
CA ILE A 162 22.05 -13.85 -18.35
C ILE A 162 22.75 -14.05 -17.00
N SER A 163 23.94 -14.61 -17.02
CA SER A 163 24.76 -14.76 -15.83
C SER A 163 25.45 -13.44 -15.44
N PRO A 164 25.63 -13.15 -14.14
CA PRO A 164 26.32 -11.95 -13.66
C PRO A 164 27.71 -11.78 -14.25
N VAL A 165 28.49 -12.85 -14.33
CA VAL A 165 29.88 -12.84 -14.83
C VAL A 165 29.99 -12.34 -16.26
N LEU A 166 29.03 -12.68 -17.13
CA LEU A 166 29.05 -12.24 -18.53
C LEU A 166 28.76 -10.73 -18.62
N VAL A 167 27.82 -10.22 -17.85
CA VAL A 167 27.50 -8.78 -17.81
C VAL A 167 28.68 -7.96 -17.27
N LEU A 168 29.34 -8.49 -16.22
CA LEU A 168 30.45 -7.79 -15.55
C LEU A 168 31.77 -7.89 -16.30
N ASN A 169 31.94 -8.86 -17.22
CA ASN A 169 33.16 -9.00 -18.01
C ASN A 169 33.03 -8.38 -19.43
N ASP A 170 31.85 -8.01 -19.87
CA ASP A 170 31.65 -7.34 -21.16
C ASP A 170 32.14 -5.88 -21.10
N LEU A 171 33.30 -5.65 -21.71
CA LEU A 171 33.95 -4.32 -21.74
C LEU A 171 33.17 -3.29 -22.61
N GLU A 172 32.53 -3.74 -23.68
CA GLU A 172 31.72 -2.90 -24.54
C GLU A 172 30.46 -2.44 -23.79
N PHE A 173 29.78 -3.37 -23.13
CA PHE A 173 28.62 -3.06 -22.31
C PHE A 173 28.97 -2.10 -21.16
N LYS A 174 30.10 -2.30 -20.48
CA LYS A 174 30.57 -1.37 -19.45
C LYS A 174 30.77 0.06 -19.97
N LYS A 175 31.34 0.23 -21.16
CA LYS A 175 31.49 1.56 -21.79
C LYS A 175 30.14 2.21 -22.03
N ILE A 176 29.19 1.47 -22.62
CA ILE A 176 27.82 1.96 -22.89
C ILE A 176 27.13 2.39 -21.57
N VAL A 177 27.23 1.59 -20.53
CA VAL A 177 26.66 1.91 -19.21
C VAL A 177 27.29 3.17 -18.63
N ASN A 178 28.63 3.27 -18.67
CA ASN A 178 29.33 4.44 -18.16
C ASN A 178 28.93 5.74 -18.88
N GLU A 179 28.82 5.70 -20.21
CA GLU A 179 28.31 6.84 -20.98
C GLU A 179 26.89 7.24 -20.60
N ALA A 180 26.02 6.25 -20.37
CA ALA A 180 24.65 6.50 -19.93
C ALA A 180 24.60 7.09 -18.50
N GLN A 181 25.44 6.61 -17.58
CA GLN A 181 25.55 7.16 -16.23
C GLN A 181 26.11 8.59 -16.21
N ILE A 182 27.08 8.91 -17.09
CA ILE A 182 27.57 10.28 -17.25
C ILE A 182 26.47 11.22 -17.77
N LYS A 183 25.65 10.78 -18.73
CA LYS A 183 24.49 11.55 -19.19
C LYS A 183 23.50 11.80 -18.05
N GLU A 184 23.21 10.78 -17.25
CA GLU A 184 22.32 10.86 -16.10
C GLU A 184 22.83 11.84 -15.04
N SER A 185 24.12 11.79 -14.70
CA SER A 185 24.75 12.71 -13.73
C SER A 185 24.77 14.17 -14.23
N GLN A 186 24.72 14.39 -15.53
CA GLN A 186 24.60 15.70 -16.17
C GLN A 186 23.13 16.16 -16.34
N GLU A 187 22.17 15.46 -15.71
CA GLU A 187 20.72 15.71 -15.83
C GLU A 187 20.20 15.69 -17.27
N LYS A 188 20.93 15.07 -18.18
CA LYS A 188 20.51 14.89 -19.57
C LYS A 188 19.47 13.78 -19.68
N ARG A 189 18.57 13.94 -20.65
CA ARG A 189 17.54 12.93 -20.90
C ARG A 189 18.17 11.61 -21.37
N ILE A 190 17.97 10.54 -20.61
CA ILE A 190 18.37 9.17 -20.95
C ILE A 190 17.19 8.40 -21.55
N SER A 191 17.48 7.58 -22.56
CA SER A 191 16.48 6.73 -23.23
C SER A 191 16.05 5.56 -22.36
N GLN A 192 14.93 4.92 -22.72
CA GLN A 192 14.48 3.69 -22.02
C GLN A 192 15.50 2.54 -22.14
N LEU A 193 16.24 2.48 -23.23
CA LEU A 193 17.30 1.48 -23.40
C LEU A 193 18.44 1.74 -22.42
N GLU A 194 18.94 2.98 -22.34
CA GLU A 194 20.02 3.35 -21.40
C GLU A 194 19.61 3.08 -19.94
N LYS A 195 18.37 3.40 -19.55
CA LYS A 195 17.85 3.03 -18.22
C LYS A 195 17.93 1.54 -17.95
N LYS A 196 17.57 0.71 -18.94
CA LYS A 196 17.61 -0.75 -18.80
C LYS A 196 19.02 -1.32 -18.85
N GLN A 197 19.97 -0.66 -19.49
CA GLN A 197 21.38 -0.99 -19.45
C GLN A 197 21.97 -0.73 -18.07
N ILE A 198 21.74 0.45 -17.51
CA ILE A 198 22.13 0.82 -16.15
C ILE A 198 21.52 -0.16 -15.12
N GLU A 199 20.22 -0.44 -15.25
CA GLU A 199 19.51 -1.38 -14.36
C GLU A 199 20.14 -2.78 -14.39
N LEU A 200 20.44 -3.34 -15.58
CA LEU A 200 21.04 -4.65 -15.70
C LEU A 200 22.44 -4.70 -15.07
N TYR A 201 23.24 -3.67 -15.29
CA TYR A 201 24.56 -3.55 -14.68
C TYR A 201 24.49 -3.45 -13.15
N HIS A 202 23.56 -2.64 -12.60
CA HIS A 202 23.37 -2.54 -11.15
C HIS A 202 22.90 -3.85 -10.53
N ARG A 203 22.08 -4.65 -11.23
CA ARG A 203 21.68 -5.99 -10.80
C ARG A 203 22.89 -6.93 -10.68
N ALA A 204 23.77 -6.93 -11.69
CA ALA A 204 24.98 -7.71 -11.69
C ALA A 204 25.95 -7.26 -10.58
N ARG A 205 26.10 -5.95 -10.39
CA ARG A 205 26.94 -5.36 -9.32
C ARG A 205 26.41 -5.70 -7.92
N LEU A 206 25.11 -5.56 -7.67
CA LEU A 206 24.55 -5.92 -6.36
C LEU A 206 24.75 -7.39 -6.05
N PHE A 207 24.59 -8.28 -7.05
CA PHE A 207 24.89 -9.69 -6.87
C PHE A 207 26.37 -9.89 -6.49
N GLU A 208 27.30 -9.28 -7.23
CA GLU A 208 28.73 -9.40 -6.99
C GLU A 208 29.13 -8.90 -5.60
N GLU A 209 28.67 -7.70 -5.22
CA GLU A 209 28.93 -7.11 -3.90
C GLU A 209 28.38 -8.01 -2.77
N THR A 210 27.20 -8.59 -2.97
CA THR A 210 26.56 -9.46 -1.98
C THR A 210 27.27 -10.83 -1.91
N ALA A 211 27.58 -11.43 -3.04
CA ALA A 211 28.21 -12.74 -3.12
C ALA A 211 29.65 -12.77 -2.53
N HIS A 212 30.36 -11.63 -2.65
CA HIS A 212 31.68 -11.48 -2.02
C HIS A 212 31.62 -10.95 -0.58
N GLY A 213 30.44 -10.82 -0.01
CA GLY A 213 30.25 -10.37 1.37
C GLY A 213 30.54 -8.88 1.61
N ARG A 214 30.61 -8.03 0.55
CA ARG A 214 30.82 -6.59 0.66
C ARG A 214 29.55 -5.84 1.04
N MET A 215 28.40 -6.44 0.83
CA MET A 215 27.09 -5.94 1.25
C MET A 215 26.24 -7.09 1.80
N PRO A 216 25.39 -6.83 2.81
CA PRO A 216 25.27 -5.61 3.61
C PRO A 216 26.38 -5.46 4.65
N GLY A 217 26.39 -4.35 5.40
CA GLY A 217 27.21 -4.22 6.60
C GLY A 217 26.62 -5.04 7.75
N PHE A 218 27.46 -5.82 8.45
CA PHE A 218 27.03 -6.72 9.53
C PHE A 218 27.51 -6.27 10.91
N ILE A 219 28.69 -5.65 10.98
CA ILE A 219 29.31 -5.26 12.24
C ILE A 219 29.27 -3.75 12.35
N PRO A 220 28.48 -3.16 13.28
CA PRO A 220 28.34 -1.73 13.41
C PRO A 220 29.63 -1.07 13.91
N HIS A 221 29.83 0.20 13.58
CA HIS A 221 30.95 0.97 14.13
C HIS A 221 30.73 1.25 15.62
N PRO A 222 31.69 0.96 16.53
CA PRO A 222 31.47 1.02 17.97
C PRO A 222 31.24 2.45 18.51
N GLY A 223 31.69 3.49 17.80
CA GLY A 223 31.51 4.88 18.21
C GLY A 223 30.21 5.51 17.73
N ASP A 224 29.70 5.10 16.57
CA ASP A 224 28.44 5.62 16.01
C ASP A 224 27.80 4.58 15.05
N PRO A 225 26.66 3.99 15.43
CA PRO A 225 25.96 3.02 14.58
C PRO A 225 25.43 3.58 13.25
N LYS A 226 25.46 4.90 13.05
CA LYS A 226 25.09 5.55 11.78
C LYS A 226 26.19 5.53 10.74
N ILE A 227 27.43 5.36 11.17
CA ILE A 227 28.59 5.17 10.27
C ILE A 227 28.41 3.83 9.54
N SER A 228 29.07 3.71 8.38
CA SER A 228 29.03 2.50 7.58
C SER A 228 29.54 1.29 8.38
N TRP A 229 28.73 0.24 8.44
CA TRP A 229 29.05 -1.00 9.13
C TRP A 229 30.06 -1.81 8.34
N LEU A 230 30.90 -2.55 9.05
CA LEU A 230 31.85 -3.48 8.41
C LEU A 230 31.09 -4.63 7.72
N PRO A 231 31.45 -4.96 6.47
CA PRO A 231 30.84 -6.06 5.73
C PRO A 231 31.43 -7.43 6.17
N LEU A 232 30.83 -8.53 5.71
CA LEU A 232 31.35 -9.88 5.99
C LEU A 232 32.74 -10.10 5.39
N GLU A 233 33.09 -9.46 4.28
CA GLU A 233 34.42 -9.51 3.67
C GLU A 233 35.52 -9.19 4.71
N ALA A 234 35.25 -8.28 5.65
CA ALA A 234 36.17 -7.94 6.74
C ALA A 234 36.43 -9.11 7.70
N LEU A 235 35.50 -10.06 7.81
CA LEU A 235 35.71 -11.30 8.62
C LEU A 235 36.32 -12.46 7.81
N LEU A 236 36.23 -12.40 6.49
CA LEU A 236 36.65 -13.48 5.59
C LEU A 236 38.09 -13.30 5.10
N SER A 237 38.64 -12.10 5.19
CA SER A 237 40.01 -11.82 4.75
C SER A 237 40.94 -11.48 5.95
N ARG A 238 42.22 -11.85 5.85
CA ARG A 238 43.20 -11.53 6.89
C ARG A 238 43.40 -10.02 7.05
N GLU A 239 43.46 -9.29 5.94
CA GLU A 239 43.58 -7.84 5.93
C GLU A 239 42.37 -7.15 6.56
N GLY A 240 41.17 -7.65 6.25
CA GLY A 240 39.92 -7.16 6.84
C GLY A 240 39.86 -7.37 8.36
N LEU A 241 40.29 -8.52 8.85
CA LEU A 241 40.38 -8.79 10.28
C LEU A 241 41.41 -7.88 10.98
N GLU A 242 42.57 -7.60 10.38
CA GLU A 242 43.53 -6.65 10.92
C GLU A 242 42.97 -5.23 11.04
N ILE A 243 42.19 -4.77 10.05
CA ILE A 243 41.52 -3.49 10.10
C ILE A 243 40.43 -3.49 11.19
N ALA A 244 39.60 -4.53 11.26
CA ALA A 244 38.53 -4.68 12.23
C ALA A 244 39.03 -4.73 13.68
N GLN A 245 40.23 -5.30 13.93
CA GLN A 245 40.88 -5.38 15.24
C GLN A 245 41.23 -4.02 15.85
N ASN A 246 41.32 -2.97 15.04
CA ASN A 246 41.43 -1.57 15.55
C ASN A 246 40.15 -1.08 16.22
N LEU A 247 39.01 -1.69 15.93
CA LEU A 247 37.71 -1.32 16.43
C LEU A 247 37.15 -2.27 17.47
N TYR A 248 37.50 -3.58 17.37
CA TYR A 248 36.95 -4.65 18.19
C TYR A 248 38.03 -5.56 18.77
N PRO A 249 37.81 -6.21 19.95
CA PRO A 249 38.72 -7.17 20.49
C PRO A 249 38.95 -8.33 19.51
N LYS A 250 40.21 -8.72 19.37
CA LYS A 250 40.64 -9.79 18.46
C LYS A 250 39.88 -11.10 18.70
N SER A 251 39.70 -11.48 19.96
CA SER A 251 39.02 -12.74 20.34
C SER A 251 37.56 -12.78 19.87
N GLU A 252 36.82 -11.66 19.96
CA GLU A 252 35.42 -11.57 19.53
C GLU A 252 35.31 -11.70 18.00
N LEU A 253 36.21 -11.01 17.27
CA LEU A 253 36.23 -11.10 15.80
C LEU A 253 36.62 -12.47 15.30
N GLU A 254 37.63 -13.13 15.93
CA GLU A 254 38.04 -14.48 15.59
C GLU A 254 36.94 -15.51 15.86
N GLN A 255 36.21 -15.39 16.96
CA GLN A 255 35.06 -16.22 17.25
C GLN A 255 33.95 -16.02 16.21
N THR A 256 33.64 -14.77 15.84
CA THR A 256 32.64 -14.43 14.85
C THR A 256 33.05 -14.94 13.45
N ALA A 257 34.30 -14.74 13.06
CA ALA A 257 34.87 -15.27 11.80
C ALA A 257 34.83 -16.80 11.73
N SER A 258 35.18 -17.49 12.83
CA SER A 258 35.11 -18.94 12.92
C SER A 258 33.68 -19.47 12.77
N SER A 259 32.70 -18.85 13.45
CA SER A 259 31.29 -19.23 13.32
C SER A 259 30.73 -18.97 11.91
N LEU A 260 31.15 -17.88 11.25
CA LEU A 260 30.83 -17.60 9.86
C LEU A 260 31.43 -18.66 8.93
N GLY A 261 32.73 -19.02 9.14
CA GLY A 261 33.39 -20.06 8.36
C GLY A 261 32.64 -21.39 8.40
N LEU A 262 32.25 -21.83 9.60
CA LEU A 262 31.46 -23.06 9.78
C LEU A 262 30.12 -23.00 9.03
N LEU A 263 29.42 -21.88 9.10
CA LEU A 263 28.15 -21.68 8.37
C LEU A 263 28.37 -21.82 6.85
N LEU A 264 29.39 -21.17 6.32
CA LEU A 264 29.67 -21.19 4.88
C LEU A 264 30.12 -22.59 4.42
N ASP A 265 30.87 -23.32 5.23
CA ASP A 265 31.32 -24.67 4.91
C ASP A 265 30.16 -25.67 4.86
N HIS A 266 29.24 -25.63 5.82
CA HIS A 266 28.03 -26.45 5.78
C HIS A 266 27.13 -26.11 4.58
N LEU A 267 27.02 -24.82 4.22
CA LEU A 267 26.28 -24.42 3.02
C LEU A 267 26.91 -24.89 1.71
N ARG A 268 28.26 -24.91 1.63
CA ARG A 268 29.01 -25.48 0.50
C ARG A 268 28.81 -26.99 0.39
N GLY A 269 28.78 -27.68 1.54
CA GLY A 269 28.55 -29.12 1.61
C GLY A 269 27.09 -29.54 1.41
N GLY A 270 26.14 -28.60 1.38
CA GLY A 270 24.70 -28.90 1.21
C GLY A 270 24.04 -29.52 2.44
N ASP A 271 24.66 -29.43 3.61
CA ASP A 271 24.08 -29.90 4.88
C ASP A 271 23.22 -28.81 5.52
N PHE A 272 21.94 -28.82 5.19
CA PHE A 272 21.01 -27.81 5.68
C PHE A 272 20.73 -27.88 7.19
N GLY A 273 20.82 -29.10 7.80
CA GLY A 273 20.61 -29.25 9.23
C GLY A 273 21.74 -28.60 10.05
N GLN A 274 22.98 -28.86 9.66
CA GLN A 274 24.15 -28.26 10.30
C GLN A 274 24.29 -26.78 9.97
N SER A 275 23.85 -26.34 8.78
CA SER A 275 23.80 -24.93 8.41
C SER A 275 22.88 -24.11 9.32
N TYR A 276 21.75 -24.69 9.77
CA TYR A 276 20.88 -24.04 10.75
C TYR A 276 21.60 -23.80 12.09
N LEU A 277 22.24 -24.84 12.65
CA LEU A 277 22.96 -24.75 13.93
C LEU A 277 24.16 -23.79 13.86
N ALA A 278 24.91 -23.85 12.76
CA ALA A 278 26.01 -22.92 12.50
C ALA A 278 25.51 -21.48 12.35
N GLY A 279 24.38 -21.30 11.69
CA GLY A 279 23.71 -20.01 11.56
C GLY A 279 23.25 -19.41 12.90
N GLU A 280 22.71 -20.23 13.81
CA GLU A 280 22.38 -19.78 15.17
C GLU A 280 23.63 -19.33 15.94
N ARG A 281 24.74 -20.10 15.85
CA ARG A 281 26.01 -19.71 16.48
C ARG A 281 26.56 -18.41 15.90
N PHE A 282 26.48 -18.23 14.59
CA PHE A 282 26.89 -16.98 13.96
C PHE A 282 26.00 -15.80 14.40
N ALA A 283 24.68 -15.96 14.46
CA ALA A 283 23.78 -14.92 14.95
C ALA A 283 24.08 -14.54 16.41
N GLN A 284 24.34 -15.52 17.28
CA GLN A 284 24.74 -15.30 18.68
C GLN A 284 26.07 -14.56 18.78
N SER A 285 27.07 -14.88 17.93
CA SER A 285 28.35 -14.17 17.93
C SER A 285 28.20 -12.70 17.52
N ILE A 286 27.35 -12.39 16.54
CA ILE A 286 27.03 -10.99 16.17
C ILE A 286 26.33 -10.28 17.34
N GLU A 287 25.35 -10.92 17.98
CA GLU A 287 24.67 -10.35 19.16
C GLU A 287 25.65 -10.06 20.29
N HIS A 288 26.59 -10.96 20.55
CA HIS A 288 27.65 -10.75 21.55
C HIS A 288 28.52 -9.53 21.23
N VAL A 289 28.91 -9.35 19.96
CA VAL A 289 29.68 -8.17 19.49
C VAL A 289 28.88 -6.87 19.72
N LEU A 290 27.58 -6.89 19.50
CA LEU A 290 26.71 -5.72 19.74
C LEU A 290 26.65 -5.36 21.23
N LEU A 291 26.44 -6.37 22.07
CA LEU A 291 26.31 -6.19 23.54
C LEU A 291 27.62 -5.76 24.19
N SER A 292 28.76 -6.28 23.75
CA SER A 292 30.09 -5.93 24.31
C SER A 292 30.47 -4.47 24.12
N ARG A 293 29.79 -3.74 23.21
CA ARG A 293 30.03 -2.34 22.89
C ARG A 293 28.87 -1.42 23.22
N ASP A 294 27.90 -1.90 24.02
CA ASP A 294 26.70 -1.12 24.38
C ASP A 294 25.98 -0.52 23.15
N ILE A 295 26.01 -1.26 22.02
CA ILE A 295 25.31 -0.84 20.81
C ILE A 295 23.86 -1.24 20.89
N PHE A 296 23.01 -0.27 21.23
CA PHE A 296 21.56 -0.47 21.32
C PHE A 296 20.91 -0.20 19.98
N LEU A 297 20.45 -1.25 19.34
CA LEU A 297 19.60 -1.17 18.16
C LEU A 297 18.12 -1.25 18.57
N ASP A 298 17.25 -0.67 17.78
CA ASP A 298 15.79 -0.82 18.02
C ASP A 298 15.34 -2.26 17.68
N GLN A 299 15.51 -3.14 18.68
CA GLN A 299 15.11 -4.55 18.59
C GLN A 299 13.59 -4.70 18.34
N ASN A 300 12.78 -3.74 18.79
CA ASN A 300 11.33 -3.78 18.57
C ASN A 300 11.03 -3.57 17.08
N ALA A 301 11.59 -2.54 16.46
CA ALA A 301 11.44 -2.30 15.02
C ALA A 301 11.94 -3.51 14.19
N MET A 302 13.08 -4.11 14.57
CA MET A 302 13.64 -5.30 13.91
C MET A 302 12.70 -6.51 14.00
N ASN A 303 12.18 -6.80 15.18
CA ASN A 303 11.23 -7.90 15.41
C ASN A 303 9.90 -7.67 14.69
N LEU A 304 9.38 -6.43 14.70
CA LEU A 304 8.16 -6.06 13.98
C LEU A 304 8.34 -6.19 12.47
N GLU A 305 9.50 -5.82 11.92
CA GLU A 305 9.78 -5.96 10.50
C GLU A 305 9.88 -7.44 10.10
N PHE A 306 10.55 -8.26 10.89
CA PHE A 306 10.60 -9.71 10.66
C PHE A 306 9.20 -10.35 10.74
N LEU A 307 8.38 -9.93 11.72
CA LEU A 307 6.98 -10.35 11.83
C LEU A 307 6.17 -9.93 10.61
N TYR A 308 6.33 -8.67 10.14
CA TYR A 308 5.67 -8.16 8.94
C TYR A 308 5.99 -8.99 7.69
N LEU A 309 7.26 -9.38 7.51
CA LEU A 309 7.67 -10.25 6.40
C LEU A 309 6.99 -11.62 6.44
N LYS A 310 6.82 -12.21 7.63
CA LYS A 310 6.18 -13.53 7.80
C LYS A 310 4.67 -13.49 7.63
N LEU A 311 4.02 -12.51 8.22
CA LEU A 311 2.55 -12.42 8.21
C LEU A 311 1.99 -12.00 6.86
N ARG A 312 2.75 -11.25 6.06
CA ARG A 312 2.28 -10.68 4.77
C ARG A 312 0.87 -10.10 4.89
N PRO A 313 0.65 -9.10 5.76
CA PRO A 313 -0.70 -8.70 6.18
C PRO A 313 -1.58 -8.24 5.00
N PHE A 314 -1.02 -7.59 3.99
CA PHE A 314 -1.78 -7.14 2.84
C PHE A 314 -2.21 -8.30 1.93
N GLN A 315 -1.39 -9.36 1.85
CA GLN A 315 -1.78 -10.60 1.17
C GLN A 315 -2.94 -11.28 1.90
N LEU A 316 -2.88 -11.39 3.20
CA LEU A 316 -3.97 -11.96 3.99
C LEU A 316 -5.24 -11.10 3.88
N ALA A 317 -5.10 -9.77 3.88
CA ALA A 317 -6.24 -8.86 3.76
C ALA A 317 -7.00 -9.06 2.45
N TRP A 318 -6.33 -9.12 1.28
CA TRP A 318 -7.04 -9.31 0.02
C TRP A 318 -7.66 -10.71 -0.10
N ILE A 319 -7.07 -11.73 0.52
CA ILE A 319 -7.69 -13.07 0.59
C ILE A 319 -9.01 -13.00 1.36
N LEU A 320 -9.04 -12.33 2.52
CA LEU A 320 -10.24 -12.17 3.32
C LEU A 320 -11.31 -11.34 2.60
N TYR A 321 -10.93 -10.28 1.89
CA TYR A 321 -11.85 -9.52 1.05
C TYR A 321 -12.40 -10.38 -0.09
N LEU A 322 -11.58 -11.19 -0.76
CA LEU A 322 -12.00 -12.10 -1.82
C LEU A 322 -12.99 -13.16 -1.31
N LEU A 323 -12.71 -13.77 -0.16
CA LEU A 323 -13.63 -14.73 0.48
C LEU A 323 -14.97 -14.06 0.82
N SER A 324 -14.94 -12.82 1.31
CA SER A 324 -16.14 -12.02 1.54
C SER A 324 -16.96 -11.83 0.25
N ILE A 325 -16.31 -11.51 -0.89
CA ILE A 325 -16.97 -11.36 -2.19
C ILE A 325 -17.63 -12.67 -2.63
N ILE A 326 -16.90 -13.78 -2.55
CA ILE A 326 -17.41 -15.11 -2.94
C ILE A 326 -18.71 -15.43 -2.19
N ILE A 327 -18.75 -15.15 -0.87
CA ILE A 327 -19.96 -15.35 -0.07
C ILE A 327 -21.07 -14.36 -0.48
N TRP A 328 -20.74 -13.11 -0.83
CA TRP A 328 -21.76 -12.17 -1.31
C TRP A 328 -22.32 -12.53 -2.69
N LEU A 329 -21.60 -13.24 -3.50
CA LEU A 329 -22.09 -13.72 -4.81
C LEU A 329 -22.94 -14.99 -4.71
N ALA A 330 -22.96 -15.70 -3.58
CA ALA A 330 -23.75 -16.92 -3.40
C ALA A 330 -25.26 -16.65 -3.58
N PRO A 331 -26.00 -17.48 -4.34
CA PRO A 331 -27.43 -17.33 -4.54
C PRO A 331 -28.22 -17.66 -3.25
N ASN A 332 -29.45 -17.14 -3.12
CA ASN A 332 -30.39 -17.45 -2.03
C ASN A 332 -29.84 -17.28 -0.61
N ARG A 333 -29.14 -16.17 -0.37
CA ARG A 333 -28.42 -15.90 0.88
C ARG A 333 -29.37 -15.77 2.08
N GLN A 334 -29.17 -16.62 3.08
CA GLN A 334 -29.75 -16.42 4.40
C GLN A 334 -29.08 -15.23 5.12
N LYS A 335 -29.79 -14.58 6.03
CA LYS A 335 -29.24 -13.46 6.84
C LYS A 335 -27.91 -13.83 7.55
N LYS A 336 -27.76 -15.08 8.02
CA LYS A 336 -26.53 -15.59 8.66
C LYS A 336 -25.33 -15.53 7.70
N VAL A 337 -25.52 -15.94 6.45
CA VAL A 337 -24.46 -15.95 5.41
C VAL A 337 -23.99 -14.53 5.08
N THR A 338 -24.92 -13.56 5.05
CA THR A 338 -24.57 -12.14 4.86
C THR A 338 -23.72 -11.58 6.01
N TRP A 339 -24.00 -12.02 7.25
CA TRP A 339 -23.18 -11.62 8.41
C TRP A 339 -21.76 -12.23 8.36
N VAL A 340 -21.63 -13.47 7.87
CA VAL A 340 -20.30 -14.09 7.67
C VAL A 340 -19.50 -13.33 6.62
N ALA A 341 -20.11 -12.94 5.51
CA ALA A 341 -19.44 -12.14 4.49
C ALA A 341 -18.97 -10.78 5.06
N LEU A 342 -19.82 -10.10 5.84
CA LEU A 342 -19.46 -8.86 6.50
C LEU A 342 -18.34 -9.06 7.54
N ALA A 343 -18.38 -10.15 8.31
CA ALA A 343 -17.33 -10.48 9.28
C ALA A 343 -15.96 -10.67 8.59
N LEU A 344 -15.93 -11.37 7.46
CA LEU A 344 -14.72 -11.53 6.65
C LEU A 344 -14.22 -10.19 6.09
N PHE A 345 -15.12 -9.31 5.66
CA PHE A 345 -14.74 -7.97 5.23
C PHE A 345 -14.12 -7.15 6.37
N VAL A 346 -14.74 -7.16 7.55
CA VAL A 346 -14.22 -6.47 8.75
C VAL A 346 -12.89 -7.07 9.19
N ALA A 347 -12.74 -8.41 9.13
CA ALA A 347 -11.48 -9.09 9.40
C ALA A 347 -10.38 -8.65 8.42
N GLY A 348 -10.70 -8.62 7.12
CA GLY A 348 -9.80 -8.11 6.09
C GLY A 348 -9.38 -6.67 6.35
N PHE A 349 -10.31 -5.79 6.73
CA PHE A 349 -10.03 -4.42 7.11
C PHE A 349 -9.15 -4.29 8.35
N ALA A 350 -9.39 -5.13 9.36
CA ALA A 350 -8.57 -5.16 10.57
C ALA A 350 -7.12 -5.60 10.28
N VAL A 351 -6.94 -6.66 9.47
CA VAL A 351 -5.62 -7.13 9.02
C VAL A 351 -4.93 -6.08 8.15
N HIS A 352 -5.66 -5.42 7.26
CA HIS A 352 -5.16 -4.33 6.43
C HIS A 352 -4.66 -3.16 7.31
N SER A 353 -5.46 -2.75 8.30
CA SER A 353 -5.08 -1.71 9.28
C SER A 353 -3.87 -2.12 10.11
N PHE A 354 -3.81 -3.39 10.55
CA PHE A 354 -2.67 -3.92 11.28
C PHE A 354 -1.37 -3.86 10.45
N GLY A 355 -1.45 -4.18 9.14
CA GLY A 355 -0.31 -4.02 8.24
C GLY A 355 0.23 -2.60 8.18
N PHE A 356 -0.65 -1.59 8.20
CA PHE A 356 -0.25 -0.18 8.29
C PHE A 356 0.39 0.17 9.61
N VAL A 357 -0.19 -0.26 10.72
CA VAL A 357 0.37 -0.01 12.05
C VAL A 357 1.78 -0.60 12.16
N LEU A 358 1.99 -1.83 11.68
CA LEU A 358 3.33 -2.42 11.63
C LEU A 358 4.30 -1.56 10.81
N ARG A 359 3.92 -1.13 9.59
CA ARG A 359 4.79 -0.28 8.76
C ARG A 359 5.08 1.07 9.42
N MET A 360 4.10 1.67 10.10
CA MET A 360 4.31 2.93 10.84
C MET A 360 5.30 2.77 11.98
N LEU A 361 5.17 1.69 12.76
CA LEU A 361 6.07 1.41 13.89
C LEU A 361 7.50 1.08 13.40
N ILE A 362 7.64 0.35 12.30
CA ILE A 362 8.94 0.02 11.71
C ILE A 362 9.61 1.25 11.11
N ALA A 363 8.86 2.06 10.37
CA ALA A 363 9.40 3.18 9.60
C ALA A 363 9.49 4.48 10.40
N GLY A 364 8.78 4.60 11.54
CA GLY A 364 8.65 5.84 12.31
C GLY A 364 7.92 6.97 11.57
N ARG A 365 7.12 6.63 10.55
CA ARG A 365 6.46 7.61 9.66
C ARG A 365 5.20 7.05 9.01
N PRO A 366 4.28 7.90 8.50
CA PRO A 366 3.14 7.44 7.71
C PRO A 366 3.58 6.66 6.45
N PRO A 367 2.96 5.51 6.15
CA PRO A 367 3.34 4.65 5.03
C PRO A 367 2.65 5.10 3.72
N VAL A 368 3.03 6.26 3.20
CA VAL A 368 2.51 6.88 1.97
C VAL A 368 3.61 7.53 1.13
N THR A 369 4.81 7.02 1.20
CA THR A 369 6.02 7.64 0.65
C THR A 369 6.46 7.08 -0.69
N ASN A 370 5.96 5.92 -1.08
CA ASN A 370 6.17 5.32 -2.39
C ASN A 370 4.84 4.88 -3.01
N MET A 371 4.87 4.43 -4.27
CA MET A 371 3.65 4.07 -5.00
C MET A 371 2.96 2.84 -4.40
N TYR A 372 3.71 1.84 -3.94
CA TYR A 372 3.16 0.67 -3.26
C TYR A 372 2.37 1.08 -2.01
N GLU A 373 2.99 1.87 -1.13
CA GLU A 373 2.36 2.35 0.10
C GLU A 373 1.09 3.17 -0.20
N SER A 374 1.13 4.03 -1.22
CA SER A 374 -0.03 4.84 -1.60
C SER A 374 -1.18 4.01 -2.17
N ILE A 375 -0.91 2.97 -2.97
CA ILE A 375 -1.95 2.05 -3.48
C ILE A 375 -2.61 1.30 -2.33
N VAL A 376 -1.83 0.77 -1.41
CA VAL A 376 -2.34 0.07 -0.24
C VAL A 376 -3.17 1.01 0.64
N TRP A 377 -2.70 2.25 0.88
CA TRP A 377 -3.43 3.26 1.64
C TRP A 377 -4.75 3.69 0.98
N VAL A 378 -4.74 3.95 -0.31
CA VAL A 378 -5.95 4.31 -1.08
C VAL A 378 -6.99 3.18 -1.04
N SER A 379 -6.53 1.93 -1.14
CA SER A 379 -7.36 0.74 -0.98
C SER A 379 -7.97 0.65 0.42
N TRP A 380 -7.17 0.91 1.46
CA TRP A 380 -7.64 1.00 2.84
C TRP A 380 -8.70 2.09 3.01
N GLY A 381 -8.47 3.27 2.41
CA GLY A 381 -9.42 4.39 2.42
C GLY A 381 -10.78 4.03 1.83
N ALA A 382 -10.80 3.30 0.71
CA ALA A 382 -12.03 2.81 0.10
C ALA A 382 -12.80 1.85 1.04
N ALA A 383 -12.10 0.93 1.68
CA ALA A 383 -12.69 0.02 2.67
C ALA A 383 -13.18 0.76 3.91
N PHE A 384 -12.41 1.74 4.40
CA PHE A 384 -12.78 2.60 5.54
C PHE A 384 -14.06 3.37 5.29
N PHE A 385 -14.17 4.10 4.17
CA PHE A 385 -15.39 4.85 3.83
C PHE A 385 -16.58 3.94 3.61
N SER A 386 -16.36 2.76 3.06
CA SER A 386 -17.41 1.75 2.92
C SER A 386 -17.96 1.31 4.27
N LEU A 387 -17.11 1.06 5.27
CA LEU A 387 -17.54 0.73 6.63
C LEU A 387 -18.25 1.89 7.29
N LEU A 388 -17.72 3.11 7.13
CA LEU A 388 -18.34 4.32 7.64
C LEU A 388 -19.75 4.48 7.07
N PHE A 389 -19.92 4.40 5.77
CA PHE A 389 -21.22 4.46 5.13
C PHE A 389 -22.13 3.28 5.52
N TRP A 390 -21.58 2.08 5.69
CA TRP A 390 -22.35 0.94 6.16
C TRP A 390 -22.93 1.17 7.56
N ILE A 391 -22.22 1.84 8.45
CA ILE A 391 -22.72 2.21 9.78
C ILE A 391 -23.98 3.10 9.67
N PHE A 392 -23.99 4.06 8.74
CA PHE A 392 -25.11 5.00 8.57
C PHE A 392 -26.25 4.40 7.74
N PHE A 393 -25.95 3.78 6.62
CA PHE A 393 -26.96 3.32 5.65
C PHE A 393 -27.39 1.88 5.82
N ARG A 394 -26.66 1.08 6.61
CA ARG A 394 -26.92 -0.34 6.86
C ARG A 394 -27.04 -1.20 5.60
N SER A 395 -26.41 -0.78 4.53
CA SER A 395 -26.40 -1.46 3.24
C SER A 395 -25.17 -2.34 3.08
N ASN A 396 -25.37 -3.65 2.91
CA ASN A 396 -24.29 -4.61 2.66
C ASN A 396 -23.69 -4.51 1.25
N LEU A 397 -24.28 -3.69 0.39
CA LEU A 397 -23.81 -3.45 -0.96
C LEU A 397 -22.47 -2.67 -0.97
N LEU A 398 -22.33 -1.71 -0.05
CA LEU A 398 -21.12 -0.89 0.07
C LEU A 398 -19.87 -1.73 0.43
N PRO A 399 -19.90 -2.56 1.50
CA PRO A 399 -18.79 -3.48 1.77
C PRO A 399 -18.51 -4.46 0.62
N ALA A 400 -19.52 -4.91 -0.12
CA ALA A 400 -19.33 -5.79 -1.27
C ALA A 400 -18.55 -5.09 -2.39
N VAL A 401 -18.92 -3.85 -2.75
CA VAL A 401 -18.22 -3.05 -3.76
C VAL A 401 -16.79 -2.75 -3.30
N ALA A 402 -16.63 -2.31 -2.04
CA ALA A 402 -15.30 -1.99 -1.50
C ALA A 402 -14.39 -3.23 -1.43
N ALA A 403 -14.94 -4.41 -1.09
CA ALA A 403 -14.19 -5.66 -1.12
C ALA A 403 -13.64 -5.95 -2.53
N CYS A 404 -14.47 -5.79 -3.59
CA CYS A 404 -14.03 -5.98 -4.98
C CYS A 404 -12.88 -5.02 -5.33
N VAL A 405 -13.05 -3.74 -5.02
CA VAL A 405 -12.06 -2.70 -5.30
C VAL A 405 -10.78 -2.94 -4.50
N ALA A 406 -10.88 -3.21 -3.19
CA ALA A 406 -9.72 -3.47 -2.33
C ALA A 406 -8.98 -4.76 -2.73
N THR A 407 -9.70 -5.82 -3.10
CA THR A 407 -9.06 -7.04 -3.60
C THR A 407 -8.27 -6.77 -4.88
N LEU A 408 -8.86 -6.07 -5.85
CA LEU A 408 -8.20 -5.75 -7.12
C LEU A 408 -6.92 -4.93 -6.89
N THR A 409 -7.02 -3.86 -6.11
CA THR A 409 -5.88 -2.96 -5.87
C THR A 409 -4.77 -3.62 -5.07
N LEU A 410 -5.09 -4.43 -4.05
CA LEU A 410 -4.08 -5.16 -3.27
C LEU A 410 -3.42 -6.29 -4.07
N ILE A 411 -4.16 -6.99 -4.93
CA ILE A 411 -3.57 -7.99 -5.86
C ILE A 411 -2.58 -7.28 -6.80
N ILE A 412 -2.93 -6.12 -7.36
CA ILE A 412 -2.02 -5.35 -8.21
C ILE A 412 -0.76 -4.95 -7.43
N ALA A 413 -0.91 -4.47 -6.19
CA ALA A 413 0.20 -4.08 -5.33
C ALA A 413 1.18 -5.25 -5.07
N GLU A 414 0.67 -6.45 -4.82
CA GLU A 414 1.47 -7.63 -4.51
C GLU A 414 2.02 -8.35 -5.77
N SER A 415 1.31 -8.27 -6.91
CA SER A 415 1.69 -8.99 -8.13
C SER A 415 2.74 -8.30 -8.98
N CYS A 416 3.04 -7.03 -8.71
CA CYS A 416 3.94 -6.21 -9.50
C CYS A 416 5.14 -5.68 -8.70
N PRO A 417 5.87 -6.53 -7.94
CA PRO A 417 6.90 -6.08 -7.00
C PRO A 417 8.11 -5.41 -7.67
N THR A 418 8.30 -5.60 -8.97
CA THR A 418 9.42 -5.00 -9.72
C THR A 418 9.27 -3.50 -9.97
N PHE A 419 8.05 -2.97 -9.92
CA PHE A 419 7.79 -1.52 -10.05
C PHE A 419 7.02 -0.94 -8.87
N LEU A 420 6.31 -1.77 -8.10
CA LEU A 420 5.68 -1.42 -6.84
C LEU A 420 6.55 -1.94 -5.70
N ASP A 421 7.60 -1.17 -5.39
CA ASP A 421 8.55 -1.55 -4.35
C ASP A 421 7.90 -1.55 -2.97
N SER A 422 7.78 -2.75 -2.38
CA SER A 422 7.23 -2.94 -1.04
C SER A 422 8.25 -2.73 0.07
N SER A 423 9.52 -2.41 -0.25
CA SER A 423 10.56 -2.14 0.74
C SER A 423 10.24 -0.92 1.59
N ILE A 424 10.80 -0.89 2.78
CA ILE A 424 10.74 0.28 3.68
C ILE A 424 12.06 1.02 3.52
N SER A 425 12.08 2.03 2.65
CA SER A 425 13.29 2.81 2.37
C SER A 425 13.33 4.13 3.14
N PRO A 426 14.50 4.72 3.41
CA PRO A 426 14.61 6.07 3.94
C PRO A 426 13.88 7.09 3.08
N LEU A 427 13.44 8.19 3.70
CA LEU A 427 12.77 9.28 2.99
C LEU A 427 13.74 10.03 2.08
N SER A 428 13.25 10.40 0.89
CA SER A 428 13.91 11.42 0.09
C SER A 428 13.97 12.75 0.86
N PRO A 429 14.99 13.60 0.66
CA PRO A 429 15.15 14.86 1.39
C PRO A 429 13.91 15.75 1.38
N VAL A 430 13.17 15.78 0.28
CA VAL A 430 11.94 16.58 0.13
C VAL A 430 10.79 16.09 1.01
N LEU A 431 10.75 14.80 1.34
CA LEU A 431 9.69 14.19 2.13
C LEU A 431 10.02 14.07 3.64
N ARG A 432 11.07 14.73 4.13
CA ARG A 432 11.51 14.59 5.54
C ARG A 432 10.56 15.16 6.58
N SER A 433 9.57 15.96 6.19
CA SER A 433 8.58 16.49 7.13
C SER A 433 7.49 15.48 7.44
N ASN A 434 7.58 14.80 8.58
CA ASN A 434 6.52 13.91 9.07
C ASN A 434 5.19 14.65 9.27
N TYR A 435 5.21 15.94 9.62
CA TYR A 435 4.03 16.78 9.77
C TYR A 435 3.26 16.87 8.45
N TRP A 436 3.92 17.27 7.36
CA TRP A 436 3.28 17.40 6.05
C TRP A 436 2.89 16.05 5.42
N LEU A 437 3.68 15.00 5.65
CA LEU A 437 3.28 13.64 5.28
C LEU A 437 1.98 13.21 5.97
N THR A 438 1.81 13.57 7.25
CA THR A 438 0.62 13.23 8.02
C THR A 438 -0.58 14.07 7.59
N ILE A 439 -0.44 15.37 7.44
CA ILE A 439 -1.59 16.25 7.19
C ILE A 439 -1.95 16.30 5.70
N HIS A 440 -1.01 16.68 4.84
CA HIS A 440 -1.30 16.83 3.42
C HIS A 440 -1.43 15.49 2.68
N VAL A 441 -0.38 14.65 2.76
CA VAL A 441 -0.33 13.45 1.91
C VAL A 441 -1.39 12.43 2.32
N LEU A 442 -1.64 12.23 3.61
CA LEU A 442 -2.73 11.35 4.05
C LEU A 442 -4.10 11.90 3.64
N THR A 443 -4.34 13.22 3.74
CA THR A 443 -5.62 13.82 3.38
C THR A 443 -5.91 13.68 1.89
N ILE A 444 -4.96 14.06 1.03
CA ILE A 444 -5.17 14.02 -0.43
C ILE A 444 -5.33 12.58 -0.93
N THR A 445 -4.52 11.65 -0.43
CA THR A 445 -4.60 10.24 -0.82
C THR A 445 -5.80 9.52 -0.23
N LEU A 446 -6.31 9.96 0.94
CA LEU A 446 -7.59 9.50 1.47
C LEU A 446 -8.75 9.98 0.56
N GLY A 447 -8.64 11.18 -0.03
CA GLY A 447 -9.53 11.64 -1.09
C GLY A 447 -9.52 10.70 -2.31
N TYR A 448 -8.34 10.22 -2.73
CA TYR A 448 -8.25 9.19 -3.78
C TYR A 448 -8.95 7.90 -3.37
N GLY A 449 -8.88 7.50 -2.09
CA GLY A 449 -9.60 6.34 -1.55
C GLY A 449 -11.13 6.49 -1.63
N ALA A 450 -11.64 7.68 -1.32
CA ALA A 450 -13.07 7.99 -1.48
C ALA A 450 -13.49 7.94 -2.96
N PHE A 451 -12.66 8.44 -3.89
CA PHE A 451 -12.92 8.37 -5.33
C PHE A 451 -12.75 6.97 -5.90
N LEU A 452 -11.85 6.15 -5.35
CA LEU A 452 -11.75 4.75 -5.72
C LEU A 452 -13.02 3.96 -5.33
N LEU A 453 -13.58 4.22 -4.14
CA LEU A 453 -14.89 3.68 -3.75
C LEU A 453 -15.99 4.20 -4.67
N ASN A 454 -15.99 5.51 -4.98
CA ASN A 454 -16.93 6.16 -5.90
C ASN A 454 -16.90 5.50 -7.28
N TRP A 455 -15.71 5.25 -7.84
CA TRP A 455 -15.50 4.54 -9.09
C TRP A 455 -16.12 3.13 -9.07
N GLY A 456 -15.90 2.37 -8.01
CA GLY A 456 -16.52 1.05 -7.84
C GLY A 456 -18.05 1.11 -7.77
N ILE A 457 -18.61 2.08 -7.03
CA ILE A 457 -20.07 2.29 -6.95
C ILE A 457 -20.62 2.72 -8.32
N ALA A 458 -19.90 3.58 -9.06
CA ALA A 458 -20.29 4.02 -10.40
C ALA A 458 -20.43 2.84 -11.37
N HIS A 459 -19.45 1.92 -11.39
CA HIS A 459 -19.51 0.70 -12.20
C HIS A 459 -20.66 -0.22 -11.78
N ALA A 460 -20.88 -0.40 -10.48
CA ALA A 460 -22.01 -1.17 -9.98
C ALA A 460 -23.35 -0.55 -10.41
N LEU A 461 -23.48 0.77 -10.38
CA LEU A 461 -24.68 1.49 -10.82
C LEU A 461 -24.86 1.38 -12.33
N LEU A 462 -23.83 1.60 -13.14
CA LEU A 462 -23.88 1.42 -14.60
C LEU A 462 -24.30 0.00 -14.97
N TYR A 463 -23.76 -1.02 -14.28
CA TYR A 463 -24.18 -2.41 -14.46
C TYR A 463 -25.66 -2.60 -14.13
N CYS A 464 -26.14 -2.07 -13.00
CA CYS A 464 -27.55 -2.20 -12.61
C CYS A 464 -28.49 -1.53 -13.62
N LEU A 465 -28.13 -0.40 -14.15
CA LEU A 465 -28.88 0.33 -15.19
C LEU A 465 -28.88 -0.44 -16.51
N ALA A 466 -27.71 -0.91 -16.98
CA ALA A 466 -27.56 -1.68 -18.24
C ALA A 466 -28.31 -3.01 -18.23
N PHE A 467 -28.50 -3.62 -17.08
CA PHE A 467 -29.18 -4.91 -16.91
C PHE A 467 -30.57 -4.80 -16.25
N ARG A 468 -31.16 -3.62 -16.20
CA ARG A 468 -32.48 -3.33 -15.63
C ARG A 468 -32.73 -3.97 -14.28
N LYS A 469 -31.78 -3.81 -13.36
CA LYS A 469 -31.93 -4.32 -11.99
C LYS A 469 -33.03 -3.54 -11.25
N LYS A 470 -33.46 -4.08 -10.09
CA LYS A 470 -34.53 -3.46 -9.27
C LYS A 470 -34.29 -1.97 -9.04
N ARG A 471 -35.34 -1.16 -9.20
CA ARG A 471 -35.30 0.31 -9.05
C ARG A 471 -34.76 0.75 -7.68
N GLU A 472 -35.18 0.09 -6.62
CA GLU A 472 -34.69 0.34 -5.26
C GLU A 472 -33.15 0.23 -5.16
N LEU A 473 -32.55 -0.76 -5.83
CA LEU A 473 -31.09 -0.95 -5.86
C LEU A 473 -30.39 0.23 -6.59
N VAL A 474 -30.97 0.68 -7.70
CA VAL A 474 -30.45 1.81 -8.48
C VAL A 474 -30.52 3.10 -7.66
N GLU A 475 -31.62 3.35 -6.95
CA GLU A 475 -31.82 4.53 -6.10
C GLU A 475 -30.80 4.56 -4.95
N HIS A 476 -30.60 3.42 -4.27
CA HIS A 476 -29.59 3.31 -3.22
C HIS A 476 -28.17 3.54 -3.74
N LEU A 477 -27.78 2.91 -4.85
CA LEU A 477 -26.45 3.09 -5.44
C LEU A 477 -26.24 4.56 -5.86
N THR A 478 -27.26 5.22 -6.43
CA THR A 478 -27.18 6.63 -6.81
C THR A 478 -26.95 7.52 -5.59
N GLN A 479 -27.61 7.23 -4.47
CA GLN A 479 -27.42 7.98 -3.22
C GLN A 479 -25.99 7.77 -2.67
N TYR A 480 -25.49 6.54 -2.66
CA TYR A 480 -24.15 6.23 -2.16
C TYR A 480 -23.05 6.82 -3.04
N LEU A 481 -23.26 6.79 -4.37
CA LEU A 481 -22.38 7.42 -5.33
C LEU A 481 -22.25 8.93 -5.05
N TYR A 482 -23.37 9.60 -4.87
CA TYR A 482 -23.40 11.03 -4.58
C TYR A 482 -22.70 11.37 -3.25
N ARG A 483 -22.90 10.57 -2.19
CA ARG A 483 -22.25 10.77 -0.89
C ARG A 483 -20.74 10.53 -0.94
N SER A 484 -20.29 9.48 -1.60
CA SER A 484 -18.85 9.21 -1.76
C SER A 484 -18.16 10.29 -2.59
N LEU A 485 -18.85 10.83 -3.61
CA LEU A 485 -18.38 11.97 -4.40
C LEU A 485 -18.18 13.22 -3.55
N GLN A 486 -19.15 13.57 -2.68
CA GLN A 486 -19.03 14.71 -1.77
C GLN A 486 -17.81 14.59 -0.85
N VAL A 487 -17.63 13.41 -0.22
CA VAL A 487 -16.48 13.15 0.66
C VAL A 487 -15.16 13.25 -0.10
N GLY A 488 -15.09 12.66 -1.31
CA GLY A 488 -13.90 12.71 -2.15
C GLY A 488 -13.53 14.15 -2.55
N VAL A 489 -14.49 14.97 -2.95
CA VAL A 489 -14.27 16.39 -3.32
C VAL A 489 -13.74 17.18 -2.13
N ILE A 490 -14.35 17.04 -0.95
CA ILE A 490 -13.90 17.76 0.26
C ILE A 490 -12.45 17.40 0.59
N LEU A 491 -12.13 16.10 0.62
CA LEU A 491 -10.78 15.63 0.96
C LEU A 491 -9.74 16.02 -0.09
N LEU A 492 -10.07 15.88 -1.39
CA LEU A 492 -9.14 16.24 -2.45
C LEU A 492 -8.89 17.75 -2.50
N ALA A 493 -9.93 18.57 -2.38
CA ALA A 493 -9.81 20.03 -2.36
C ALA A 493 -9.01 20.51 -1.13
N SER A 494 -9.34 20.00 0.08
CA SER A 494 -8.60 20.29 1.30
C SER A 494 -7.14 19.85 1.18
N GLY A 495 -6.90 18.63 0.68
CA GLY A 495 -5.56 18.12 0.44
C GLY A 495 -4.77 18.98 -0.54
N THR A 496 -5.39 19.45 -1.62
CA THR A 496 -4.74 20.34 -2.60
C THR A 496 -4.35 21.68 -1.97
N ILE A 497 -5.23 22.29 -1.15
CA ILE A 497 -4.92 23.52 -0.42
C ILE A 497 -3.76 23.30 0.57
N LEU A 498 -3.79 22.22 1.35
CA LEU A 498 -2.72 21.86 2.29
C LEU A 498 -1.38 21.65 1.56
N GLY A 499 -1.42 21.09 0.34
CA GLY A 499 -0.24 20.98 -0.53
C GLY A 499 0.34 22.32 -0.95
N GLY A 500 -0.51 23.30 -1.26
CA GLY A 500 -0.08 24.67 -1.53
C GLY A 500 0.57 25.34 -0.31
N VAL A 501 0.03 25.12 0.90
CA VAL A 501 0.64 25.61 2.15
C VAL A 501 2.02 24.98 2.34
N TRP A 502 2.15 23.67 2.14
CA TRP A 502 3.46 22.99 2.21
C TRP A 502 4.44 23.51 1.15
N ALA A 503 3.98 23.77 -0.07
CA ALA A 503 4.79 24.34 -1.14
C ALA A 503 5.27 25.76 -0.80
N ALA A 504 4.42 26.56 -0.15
CA ALA A 504 4.81 27.90 0.32
C ALA A 504 5.92 27.84 1.39
N GLU A 505 5.83 26.87 2.32
CA GLU A 505 6.84 26.65 3.35
C GLU A 505 8.16 26.11 2.77
N SER A 506 8.08 25.11 1.87
CA SER A 506 9.26 24.39 1.38
C SER A 506 9.96 25.06 0.21
N TRP A 507 9.22 25.78 -0.63
CA TRP A 507 9.71 26.35 -1.90
C TRP A 507 9.42 27.85 -2.04
N GLY A 508 8.83 28.49 -1.02
CA GLY A 508 8.53 29.92 -1.01
C GLY A 508 7.38 30.32 -1.95
N ARG A 509 6.59 29.39 -2.47
CA ARG A 509 5.46 29.65 -3.37
C ARG A 509 4.28 28.74 -3.07
N PHE A 510 3.08 29.29 -2.99
CA PHE A 510 1.86 28.52 -2.76
C PHE A 510 1.44 27.68 -3.97
N TRP A 511 1.68 28.17 -5.19
CA TRP A 511 1.28 27.54 -6.44
C TRP A 511 2.27 27.87 -7.55
N GLY A 512 2.62 26.90 -8.39
CA GLY A 512 3.60 27.08 -9.46
C GLY A 512 3.24 26.40 -10.77
N TRP A 513 2.00 25.93 -10.91
CA TRP A 513 1.54 25.18 -12.09
C TRP A 513 2.39 23.93 -12.38
N ASP A 514 2.95 23.34 -11.32
CA ASP A 514 3.60 22.04 -11.40
C ASP A 514 2.59 21.00 -11.94
N PRO A 515 3.02 20.01 -12.73
CA PRO A 515 2.11 18.99 -13.24
C PRO A 515 1.26 18.31 -12.17
N LYS A 516 1.79 18.10 -10.95
CA LYS A 516 1.05 17.51 -9.84
C LYS A 516 -0.06 18.43 -9.31
N GLU A 517 0.27 19.70 -9.13
CA GLU A 517 -0.68 20.75 -8.72
C GLU A 517 -1.80 20.89 -9.77
N THR A 518 -1.41 20.98 -11.05
CA THR A 518 -2.35 21.12 -12.18
C THR A 518 -3.31 19.95 -12.28
N TRP A 519 -2.82 18.71 -12.21
CA TRP A 519 -3.68 17.52 -12.30
C TRP A 519 -4.53 17.31 -11.05
N ALA A 520 -4.07 17.72 -9.87
CA ALA A 520 -4.90 17.74 -8.68
C ALA A 520 -6.09 18.71 -8.83
N LEU A 521 -5.84 19.92 -9.36
CA LEU A 521 -6.89 20.90 -9.67
C LEU A 521 -7.87 20.37 -10.72
N ILE A 522 -7.36 19.77 -11.82
CA ILE A 522 -8.20 19.16 -12.85
C ILE A 522 -9.12 18.09 -12.25
N ALA A 523 -8.59 17.24 -11.37
CA ALA A 523 -9.39 16.22 -10.70
C ALA A 523 -10.48 16.83 -9.79
N VAL A 524 -10.16 17.86 -9.00
CA VAL A 524 -11.16 18.59 -8.19
C VAL A 524 -12.25 19.16 -9.09
N LEU A 525 -11.88 19.86 -10.16
CA LEU A 525 -12.85 20.50 -11.08
C LEU A 525 -13.72 19.49 -11.81
N ALA A 526 -13.15 18.35 -12.26
CA ALA A 526 -13.90 17.30 -12.92
C ALA A 526 -15.02 16.75 -12.01
N TYR A 527 -14.70 16.42 -10.76
CA TYR A 527 -15.69 15.92 -9.82
C TYR A 527 -16.66 17.02 -9.32
N LEU A 528 -16.21 18.27 -9.18
CA LEU A 528 -17.10 19.40 -8.90
C LEU A 528 -18.12 19.59 -10.03
N ALA A 529 -17.70 19.47 -11.30
CA ALA A 529 -18.60 19.54 -12.45
C ALA A 529 -19.69 18.46 -12.36
N VAL A 530 -19.35 17.21 -12.04
CA VAL A 530 -20.31 16.12 -11.84
C VAL A 530 -21.27 16.44 -10.69
N LEU A 531 -20.74 16.92 -9.55
CA LEU A 531 -21.53 17.26 -8.37
C LEU A 531 -22.54 18.38 -8.66
N HIS A 532 -22.10 19.48 -9.29
CA HIS A 532 -22.95 20.61 -9.62
C HIS A 532 -23.98 20.26 -10.71
N SER A 533 -23.57 19.53 -11.74
CA SER A 533 -24.50 19.06 -12.78
C SER A 533 -25.62 18.17 -12.21
N ARG A 534 -25.30 17.33 -11.19
CA ARG A 534 -26.32 16.56 -10.47
C ARG A 534 -27.24 17.46 -9.67
N THR A 535 -26.68 18.45 -8.95
CA THR A 535 -27.47 19.39 -8.14
C THR A 535 -28.37 20.28 -9.01
N ALA A 536 -27.88 20.70 -10.18
CA ALA A 536 -28.64 21.47 -11.17
C ALA A 536 -29.69 20.63 -11.93
N GLY A 537 -29.76 19.32 -11.70
CA GLY A 537 -30.68 18.43 -12.42
C GLY A 537 -30.31 18.12 -13.86
N TRP A 538 -29.09 18.46 -14.29
CA TRP A 538 -28.59 18.18 -15.66
C TRP A 538 -28.19 16.71 -15.86
N LEU A 539 -27.77 16.05 -14.80
CA LEU A 539 -27.39 14.63 -14.83
C LEU A 539 -28.37 13.78 -14.02
N ASP A 540 -28.88 12.75 -14.69
CA ASP A 540 -29.63 11.66 -14.07
C ASP A 540 -28.69 10.64 -13.40
N ALA A 541 -29.24 9.51 -12.95
CA ALA A 541 -28.47 8.45 -12.31
C ALA A 541 -27.38 7.87 -13.25
N PHE A 542 -27.70 7.73 -14.55
CA PHE A 542 -26.75 7.24 -15.55
C PHE A 542 -25.63 8.26 -15.78
N GLY A 543 -25.98 9.53 -16.00
CA GLY A 543 -25.01 10.60 -16.23
C GLY A 543 -24.03 10.76 -15.08
N VAL A 544 -24.52 10.75 -13.83
CA VAL A 544 -23.64 10.82 -12.64
C VAL A 544 -22.71 9.62 -12.57
N ALA A 545 -23.21 8.40 -12.80
CA ALA A 545 -22.38 7.21 -12.76
C ALA A 545 -21.31 7.21 -13.89
N PHE A 546 -21.71 7.57 -15.11
CA PHE A 546 -20.82 7.64 -16.25
C PHE A 546 -19.69 8.64 -16.02
N TRP A 547 -20.03 9.88 -15.68
CA TRP A 547 -19.02 10.94 -15.49
C TRP A 547 -18.19 10.75 -14.23
N SER A 548 -18.74 10.14 -13.15
CA SER A 548 -17.94 9.77 -11.98
C SER A 548 -16.88 8.72 -12.32
N ALA A 549 -17.22 7.70 -13.12
CA ALA A 549 -16.26 6.69 -13.57
C ALA A 549 -15.17 7.32 -14.46
N VAL A 550 -15.55 8.14 -15.43
CA VAL A 550 -14.61 8.84 -16.33
C VAL A 550 -13.71 9.81 -15.54
N SER A 551 -14.24 10.55 -14.57
CA SER A 551 -13.46 11.49 -13.75
C SER A 551 -12.35 10.79 -12.94
N PHE A 552 -12.46 9.49 -12.65
CA PHE A 552 -11.41 8.76 -11.96
C PHE A 552 -10.09 8.70 -12.75
N LEU A 553 -10.16 8.81 -14.08
CA LEU A 553 -8.96 8.90 -14.92
C LEU A 553 -8.12 10.15 -14.61
N THR A 554 -8.74 11.25 -14.17
CA THR A 554 -8.01 12.45 -13.75
C THR A 554 -7.27 12.23 -12.44
N VAL A 555 -7.85 11.45 -11.51
CA VAL A 555 -7.19 11.01 -10.28
C VAL A 555 -6.01 10.11 -10.60
N LEU A 556 -6.18 9.13 -11.50
CA LEU A 556 -5.07 8.27 -11.95
C LEU A 556 -3.94 9.09 -12.59
N MET A 557 -4.29 10.13 -13.35
CA MET A 557 -3.27 11.00 -13.94
C MET A 557 -2.54 11.81 -12.87
N ALA A 558 -3.25 12.39 -11.90
CA ALA A 558 -2.64 13.09 -10.76
C ALA A 558 -1.78 12.16 -9.89
N TRP A 559 -2.20 10.92 -9.68
CA TRP A 559 -1.56 9.97 -8.78
C TRP A 559 -0.37 9.24 -9.45
N TYR A 560 -0.62 8.59 -10.60
CA TYR A 560 0.38 7.80 -11.33
C TYR A 560 1.00 8.57 -12.50
N GLY A 561 0.16 9.19 -13.35
CA GLY A 561 0.58 9.75 -14.63
C GLY A 561 1.66 10.83 -14.50
N VAL A 562 1.53 11.72 -13.53
CA VAL A 562 2.52 12.79 -13.31
C VAL A 562 3.89 12.20 -12.97
N ASN A 563 3.97 11.19 -12.10
CA ASN A 563 5.24 10.63 -11.65
C ASN A 563 5.92 9.74 -12.70
N PHE A 564 5.14 8.94 -13.44
CA PHE A 564 5.69 7.85 -14.28
C PHE A 564 5.55 8.10 -15.78
N VAL A 565 4.61 8.96 -16.21
CA VAL A 565 4.40 9.29 -17.63
C VAL A 565 5.02 10.65 -17.96
N LEU A 566 4.70 11.68 -17.19
CA LEU A 566 5.27 13.00 -17.41
C LEU A 566 6.71 13.10 -16.90
N GLY A 567 6.99 12.58 -15.69
CA GLY A 567 8.32 12.56 -15.08
C GLY A 567 8.96 13.95 -14.99
N ALA A 568 8.15 14.99 -14.80
CA ALA A 568 8.54 16.38 -14.79
C ALA A 568 7.95 17.12 -13.58
N GLY A 569 8.61 18.21 -13.17
CA GLY A 569 8.18 19.05 -12.07
C GLY A 569 8.83 18.70 -10.73
N LEU A 570 8.63 19.59 -9.75
CA LEU A 570 9.24 19.50 -8.41
C LEU A 570 8.73 18.29 -7.60
N HIS A 571 7.60 17.72 -7.97
CA HIS A 571 7.00 16.54 -7.34
C HIS A 571 7.40 15.21 -8.00
N SER A 572 8.33 15.23 -8.96
CA SER A 572 8.87 14.03 -9.59
C SER A 572 10.02 13.46 -8.75
N TYR A 573 9.69 12.76 -7.66
CA TYR A 573 10.68 12.12 -6.81
C TYR A 573 10.99 10.74 -7.36
N GLY A 574 12.09 10.54 -8.05
CA GLY A 574 12.88 9.31 -8.29
C GLY A 574 12.18 7.95 -8.18
N PHE A 575 10.88 7.85 -8.45
CA PHE A 575 10.19 6.58 -8.49
C PHE A 575 10.69 5.82 -9.73
N GLY A 576 11.21 4.62 -9.52
CA GLY A 576 11.74 3.76 -10.57
C GLY A 576 10.83 3.68 -11.78
N GLY A 577 11.38 3.61 -12.98
CA GLY A 577 10.61 3.52 -14.21
C GLY A 577 9.89 2.18 -14.33
N GLY A 578 8.60 2.18 -14.62
CA GLY A 578 7.86 0.95 -14.90
C GLY A 578 6.36 1.06 -14.67
N GLY A 579 5.65 -0.04 -14.94
CA GLY A 579 4.21 -0.17 -14.68
C GLY A 579 3.30 0.44 -15.73
N LEU A 580 3.79 1.26 -16.67
CA LEU A 580 2.96 1.91 -17.69
C LEU A 580 2.08 0.91 -18.47
N PRO A 581 2.57 -0.26 -18.94
CA PRO A 581 1.71 -1.23 -19.63
C PRO A 581 0.53 -1.73 -18.79
N TYR A 582 0.73 -1.92 -17.49
CA TYR A 582 -0.32 -2.38 -16.57
C TYR A 582 -1.38 -1.30 -16.35
N VAL A 583 -0.94 -0.04 -16.16
CA VAL A 583 -1.87 1.09 -16.00
C VAL A 583 -2.61 1.37 -17.30
N LEU A 584 -1.96 1.30 -18.45
CA LEU A 584 -2.62 1.42 -19.76
C LEU A 584 -3.62 0.30 -19.98
N ALA A 585 -3.28 -0.95 -19.65
CA ALA A 585 -4.21 -2.07 -19.71
C ALA A 585 -5.44 -1.83 -18.82
N PHE A 586 -5.24 -1.35 -17.59
CA PHE A 586 -6.33 -0.97 -16.70
C PHE A 586 -7.21 0.12 -17.32
N VAL A 587 -6.62 1.23 -17.78
CA VAL A 587 -7.35 2.37 -18.38
C VAL A 587 -8.14 1.94 -19.62
N VAL A 588 -7.53 1.17 -20.51
CA VAL A 588 -8.21 0.66 -21.71
C VAL A 588 -9.37 -0.25 -21.33
N THR A 589 -9.16 -1.18 -20.40
CA THR A 589 -10.21 -2.09 -19.92
C THR A 589 -11.35 -1.32 -19.25
N ASP A 590 -11.03 -0.32 -18.46
CA ASP A 590 -12.00 0.56 -17.79
C ASP A 590 -12.86 1.32 -18.80
N ILE A 591 -12.22 1.98 -19.77
CA ILE A 591 -12.93 2.71 -20.83
C ILE A 591 -13.83 1.77 -21.64
N LEU A 592 -13.32 0.60 -22.02
CA LEU A 592 -14.11 -0.40 -22.73
C LEU A 592 -15.32 -0.87 -21.92
N ALA A 593 -15.16 -1.10 -20.64
CA ALA A 593 -16.25 -1.47 -19.72
C ALA A 593 -17.30 -0.35 -19.63
N ILE A 594 -16.88 0.89 -19.42
CA ILE A 594 -17.77 2.06 -19.37
C ILE A 594 -18.55 2.20 -20.68
N VAL A 595 -17.85 2.16 -21.82
CA VAL A 595 -18.49 2.29 -23.14
C VAL A 595 -19.44 1.14 -23.43
N TRP A 596 -19.07 -0.09 -23.09
CA TRP A 596 -19.93 -1.26 -23.25
C TRP A 596 -21.21 -1.17 -22.40
N LEU A 597 -21.10 -0.80 -21.13
CA LEU A 597 -22.25 -0.60 -20.24
C LEU A 597 -23.14 0.54 -20.72
N ALA A 598 -22.54 1.65 -21.17
CA ALA A 598 -23.29 2.79 -21.72
C ALA A 598 -24.05 2.44 -23.00
N ARG A 599 -23.43 1.72 -23.95
CA ARG A 599 -24.08 1.25 -25.18
C ARG A 599 -25.25 0.32 -24.84
N ARG A 600 -25.02 -0.64 -23.94
CA ARG A 600 -26.07 -1.57 -23.49
C ARG A 600 -27.23 -0.83 -22.83
N PHE A 601 -26.96 0.15 -21.99
CA PHE A 601 -28.02 0.99 -21.39
C PHE A 601 -28.88 1.68 -22.46
N LYS A 602 -28.26 2.31 -23.47
CA LYS A 602 -28.97 2.96 -24.58
C LYS A 602 -29.81 1.98 -25.40
N THR A 603 -29.33 0.75 -25.65
CA THR A 603 -30.11 -0.26 -26.39
C THR A 603 -31.33 -0.77 -25.60
N VAL A 604 -31.27 -0.75 -24.28
CA VAL A 604 -32.33 -1.24 -23.40
C VAL A 604 -33.32 -0.11 -23.03
N SER A 605 -32.90 1.17 -23.09
CA SER A 605 -33.72 2.36 -22.77
C SER A 605 -33.68 3.38 -23.93
N PRO A 606 -34.30 3.07 -25.09
CA PRO A 606 -34.19 3.91 -26.29
C PRO A 606 -34.90 5.28 -26.18
N HIS A 607 -35.63 5.58 -25.10
CA HIS A 607 -36.42 6.80 -24.91
C HIS A 607 -35.87 7.73 -23.80
N HIS A 608 -34.59 7.60 -23.44
CA HIS A 608 -33.89 8.54 -22.55
C HIS A 608 -32.74 9.24 -23.24
#